data_ba62a0f16636473104a6cfd8e9b8143f
#
_entry.id   ba62a0f16636473104a6cfd8e9b8143f
#
_cell.length_a   1.000
_cell.length_b   1.000
_cell.length_c   1.000
_cell.angle_alpha   90.00
_cell.angle_beta   90.00
_cell.angle_gamma   90.00
#
_symmetry.space_group_name_H-M   'P 1'
#
loop_
_entity.id
_entity.type
_entity.pdbx_description
1 polymer ?
#
loop_
_entity_poly.entity_id
_entity_poly.type
_entity_poly.pdbx_seq_one_letter_code
_entity_poly.pdbx_strand_id
1 'polypeptide(L)'
;MRVFSRFILPMLLTFSCLLPIAAQSYIVPSPQREVRAVWFCTLGGMDWPGHQYAQTAYKAEQQKQLLCQTFDQLQRAGINTILFQTRLRSTTAYPSRYEPWDGAFSGTPGVAPPYDVLAFAVEEAHRRGMELHAYLVAYPICSVALAKQLGKQSLPARRPDLCVRAGDKWMMDPGRPGTAEHIAAMAKEIVENYEVDGIHLDYIRYPEKEIPFNDNKTYAHYGHGQPKAQWRRDNVTRTVRKVAEAVRSVRPWVKMSCSPIGKYADLPLHFSYGWNARDAVNQDAQAWLREGWMDMLFPMMYFDGKHFYPFAVNWHEQSSGRPVIPGLGIYFLDPREKDWDVMRVMRQINFTRQLGMSGQAYFRSRFLLNNVKGLLDFVTDAYRQPALSPAMTWLDSIAPASPKWQSQIVGQTLRFSWQPVADNTPVVYNLYRLTEQGAQLLAHHLRGTHFDYTPALPRLLHDTYAVVAMDAYGNESPLPKYQPHAPSTPHLLGLPSAVARSRK
;
A
#
# COMPACT_ATOMS: atom_id res chain seq x y z
N MET A 1 26.54 -7.07 -88.75
CA MET A 1 26.57 -5.72 -88.28
C MET A 1 25.39 -5.48 -87.35
N ARG A 2 25.62 -5.38 -86.05
CA ARG A 2 24.96 -4.61 -85.04
C ARG A 2 25.47 -5.13 -83.70
N VAL A 3 26.20 -4.23 -82.98
CA VAL A 3 26.82 -4.45 -81.73
C VAL A 3 25.74 -4.28 -80.60
N PHE A 4 25.57 -5.29 -79.75
CA PHE A 4 24.78 -5.15 -78.53
C PHE A 4 25.74 -4.96 -77.37
N SER A 5 25.77 -3.75 -76.84
CA SER A 5 26.43 -3.37 -75.60
C SER A 5 25.65 -3.93 -74.42
N ARG A 6 26.29 -4.76 -73.60
CA ARG A 6 25.74 -5.25 -72.30
C ARG A 6 26.11 -4.23 -71.19
N PHE A 7 25.13 -3.52 -70.68
CA PHE A 7 25.26 -2.78 -69.44
C PHE A 7 25.06 -3.78 -68.27
N ILE A 8 26.10 -3.98 -67.47
CA ILE A 8 26.06 -4.66 -66.18
C ILE A 8 25.82 -3.58 -65.14
N LEU A 9 24.63 -3.65 -64.50
CA LEU A 9 24.26 -2.81 -63.35
C LEU A 9 24.73 -3.49 -62.09
N PRO A 10 25.56 -2.92 -61.21
CA PRO A 10 25.91 -3.52 -59.93
C PRO A 10 24.73 -3.34 -58.96
N MET A 11 24.15 -4.46 -58.52
CA MET A 11 23.16 -4.53 -57.47
C MET A 11 23.85 -4.28 -56.10
N LEU A 12 23.75 -3.04 -55.57
CA LEU A 12 24.16 -2.72 -54.21
C LEU A 12 23.18 -3.41 -53.25
N LEU A 13 23.63 -4.49 -52.65
CA LEU A 13 22.98 -5.10 -51.48
C LEU A 13 23.22 -4.19 -50.27
N THR A 14 22.25 -3.32 -49.93
CA THR A 14 22.20 -2.67 -48.65
C THR A 14 21.76 -3.67 -47.59
N PHE A 15 22.73 -4.18 -46.84
CA PHE A 15 22.49 -4.91 -45.59
C PHE A 15 21.92 -3.90 -44.58
N SER A 16 20.60 -3.80 -44.52
CA SER A 16 19.94 -3.11 -43.41
C SER A 16 20.16 -3.98 -42.16
N CYS A 17 21.11 -3.59 -41.32
CA CYS A 17 21.19 -4.06 -39.96
C CYS A 17 19.87 -3.69 -39.26
N LEU A 18 18.93 -4.59 -39.22
CA LEU A 18 17.81 -4.60 -38.30
C LEU A 18 18.42 -4.82 -36.90
N LEU A 19 18.88 -3.74 -36.28
CA LEU A 19 19.07 -3.73 -34.83
C LEU A 19 17.70 -4.10 -34.24
N PRO A 20 17.62 -5.09 -33.35
CA PRO A 20 16.40 -5.32 -32.62
C PRO A 20 16.10 -4.02 -31.88
N ILE A 21 15.03 -3.34 -32.25
CA ILE A 21 14.42 -2.32 -31.41
C ILE A 21 13.98 -3.10 -30.18
N ALA A 22 14.86 -3.19 -29.18
CA ALA A 22 14.45 -3.56 -27.84
C ALA A 22 13.30 -2.63 -27.54
N ALA A 23 12.09 -3.18 -27.45
CA ALA A 23 10.92 -2.43 -27.05
C ALA A 23 11.23 -1.91 -25.65
N GLN A 24 11.78 -0.69 -25.59
CA GLN A 24 12.05 0.01 -24.35
C GLN A 24 10.68 0.15 -23.73
N SER A 25 10.43 -0.63 -22.68
CA SER A 25 9.15 -0.59 -21.98
C SER A 25 8.96 0.83 -21.49
N TYR A 26 8.06 1.57 -22.16
CA TYR A 26 7.74 2.93 -21.77
C TYR A 26 7.16 2.90 -20.35
N ILE A 27 7.88 3.48 -19.41
CA ILE A 27 7.43 3.65 -18.03
C ILE A 27 6.88 5.06 -17.90
N VAL A 28 5.60 5.17 -17.56
CA VAL A 28 5.00 6.46 -17.21
C VAL A 28 5.69 6.99 -15.94
N PRO A 29 6.20 8.23 -15.94
CA PRO A 29 6.88 8.79 -14.79
C PRO A 29 6.06 8.64 -13.50
N SER A 30 6.74 8.34 -12.40
CA SER A 30 6.13 8.24 -11.09
C SER A 30 5.71 9.61 -10.57
N PRO A 31 4.48 9.81 -10.12
CA PRO A 31 4.08 11.04 -9.45
C PRO A 31 4.75 11.16 -8.07
N GLN A 32 4.82 12.38 -7.54
CA GLN A 32 5.35 12.63 -6.18
C GLN A 32 4.47 12.01 -5.09
N ARG A 33 3.18 11.84 -5.37
CA ARG A 33 2.22 11.18 -4.46
C ARG A 33 1.61 9.98 -5.15
N GLU A 34 1.90 8.80 -4.62
CA GLU A 34 1.47 7.52 -5.16
C GLU A 34 1.49 6.45 -4.05
N VAL A 35 0.37 5.81 -3.81
CA VAL A 35 0.32 4.64 -2.92
C VAL A 35 0.94 3.45 -3.65
N ARG A 36 1.97 2.86 -3.09
CA ARG A 36 2.68 1.68 -3.58
C ARG A 36 2.54 0.59 -2.54
N ALA A 37 1.40 -0.09 -2.59
CA ALA A 37 1.01 -1.00 -1.53
C ALA A 37 1.26 -2.46 -1.87
N VAL A 38 1.38 -3.27 -0.83
CA VAL A 38 1.40 -4.72 -0.95
C VAL A 38 0.53 -5.34 0.14
N TRP A 39 -0.28 -6.35 -0.22
CA TRP A 39 -0.90 -7.20 0.79
C TRP A 39 0.15 -8.14 1.37
N PHE A 40 0.24 -8.13 2.70
CA PHE A 40 1.15 -8.96 3.47
C PHE A 40 0.34 -9.95 4.31
N CYS A 41 0.15 -11.15 3.77
CA CYS A 41 -0.74 -12.16 4.32
C CYS A 41 -0.02 -13.04 5.34
N THR A 42 -0.53 -13.05 6.57
CA THR A 42 0.02 -13.87 7.67
C THR A 42 -0.78 -15.15 7.91
N LEU A 43 -1.97 -15.29 7.34
CA LEU A 43 -2.82 -16.47 7.47
C LEU A 43 -2.06 -17.74 7.07
N GLY A 44 -1.91 -18.66 8.02
CA GLY A 44 -1.15 -19.91 7.81
C GLY A 44 0.31 -19.67 7.45
N GLY A 45 0.87 -18.50 7.74
CA GLY A 45 2.24 -18.13 7.42
C GLY A 45 2.52 -17.84 5.93
N MET A 46 1.49 -17.49 5.15
CA MET A 46 1.59 -17.40 3.67
C MET A 46 2.73 -16.54 3.15
N ASP A 47 2.87 -15.31 3.59
CA ASP A 47 3.97 -14.40 3.21
C ASP A 47 5.02 -14.38 4.31
N TRP A 48 4.57 -14.44 5.55
CA TRP A 48 5.36 -14.48 6.75
C TRP A 48 4.48 -14.96 7.92
N PRO A 49 4.99 -15.68 8.91
CA PRO A 49 6.38 -16.11 9.08
C PRO A 49 6.75 -17.44 8.40
N GLY A 50 5.93 -17.98 7.52
CA GLY A 50 6.12 -19.32 6.97
C GLY A 50 5.93 -20.38 8.06
N HIS A 51 6.94 -21.22 8.26
CA HIS A 51 6.98 -22.22 9.35
C HIS A 51 7.97 -21.83 10.48
N GLN A 52 8.38 -20.54 10.54
CA GLN A 52 9.27 -20.02 11.57
C GLN A 52 8.46 -19.66 12.83
N TYR A 53 8.03 -20.67 13.59
CA TYR A 53 7.22 -20.46 14.78
C TYR A 53 8.05 -19.95 15.97
N ALA A 54 7.62 -18.82 16.56
CA ALA A 54 8.25 -18.19 17.72
C ALA A 54 7.86 -18.88 19.03
N GLN A 55 8.36 -20.11 19.26
CA GLN A 55 8.10 -20.88 20.47
C GLN A 55 9.05 -20.53 21.62
N THR A 56 10.21 -19.96 21.33
CA THR A 56 11.23 -19.54 22.29
C THR A 56 11.73 -18.14 21.94
N ALA A 57 12.40 -17.45 22.87
CA ALA A 57 13.02 -16.15 22.61
C ALA A 57 13.98 -16.19 21.41
N TYR A 58 14.80 -17.23 21.27
CA TYR A 58 15.69 -17.40 20.14
C TYR A 58 14.94 -17.51 18.79
N LYS A 59 13.88 -18.33 18.74
CA LYS A 59 13.05 -18.47 17.53
C LYS A 59 12.27 -17.18 17.24
N ALA A 60 11.89 -16.43 18.25
CA ALA A 60 11.25 -15.12 18.08
C ALA A 60 12.21 -14.15 17.38
N GLU A 61 13.50 -14.11 17.76
CA GLU A 61 14.49 -13.27 17.08
C GLU A 61 14.69 -13.67 15.62
N GLN A 62 14.71 -14.97 15.32
CA GLN A 62 14.77 -15.46 13.92
C GLN A 62 13.54 -15.01 13.13
N GLN A 63 12.33 -15.09 13.71
CA GLN A 63 11.09 -14.67 13.08
C GLN A 63 11.07 -13.15 12.83
N LYS A 64 11.54 -12.35 13.78
CA LYS A 64 11.72 -10.89 13.65
C LYS A 64 12.73 -10.54 12.56
N GLN A 65 13.90 -11.20 12.53
CA GLN A 65 14.92 -10.98 11.49
C GLN A 65 14.38 -11.25 10.09
N LEU A 66 13.57 -12.30 9.91
CA LEU A 66 12.93 -12.59 8.64
C LEU A 66 11.96 -11.48 8.22
N LEU A 67 11.21 -10.89 9.16
CA LEU A 67 10.34 -9.74 8.87
C LEU A 67 11.16 -8.52 8.44
N CYS A 68 12.23 -8.20 9.17
CA CYS A 68 13.13 -7.10 8.82
C CYS A 68 13.70 -7.26 7.40
N GLN A 69 14.21 -8.44 7.06
CA GLN A 69 14.74 -8.74 5.73
C GLN A 69 13.68 -8.56 4.63
N THR A 70 12.44 -9.00 4.90
CA THR A 70 11.33 -8.86 3.98
C THR A 70 10.96 -7.39 3.79
N PHE A 71 10.89 -6.62 4.87
CA PHE A 71 10.59 -5.19 4.79
C PHE A 71 11.71 -4.38 4.12
N ASP A 72 12.99 -4.77 4.32
CA ASP A 72 14.13 -4.20 3.59
C ASP A 72 14.00 -4.40 2.07
N GLN A 73 13.56 -5.59 1.64
CA GLN A 73 13.36 -5.87 0.22
C GLN A 73 12.19 -5.05 -0.36
N LEU A 74 11.09 -4.93 0.38
CA LEU A 74 9.94 -4.12 -0.03
C LEU A 74 10.29 -2.62 -0.10
N GLN A 75 11.05 -2.10 0.86
CA GLN A 75 11.55 -0.72 0.84
C GLN A 75 12.44 -0.47 -0.38
N ARG A 76 13.40 -1.36 -0.66
CA ARG A 76 14.27 -1.26 -1.86
C ARG A 76 13.48 -1.31 -3.16
N ALA A 77 12.37 -2.03 -3.20
CA ALA A 77 11.45 -2.04 -4.35
C ALA A 77 10.59 -0.77 -4.46
N GLY A 78 10.74 0.20 -3.55
CA GLY A 78 9.98 1.44 -3.53
C GLY A 78 8.54 1.31 -3.02
N ILE A 79 8.21 0.21 -2.34
CA ILE A 79 6.93 0.05 -1.62
C ILE A 79 6.90 1.01 -0.44
N ASN A 80 5.78 1.71 -0.25
CA ASN A 80 5.60 2.68 0.82
C ASN A 80 4.42 2.37 1.76
N THR A 81 3.62 1.33 1.46
CA THR A 81 2.44 0.95 2.25
C THR A 81 2.33 -0.57 2.37
N ILE A 82 2.22 -1.05 3.60
CA ILE A 82 2.05 -2.46 3.93
C ILE A 82 0.62 -2.68 4.45
N LEU A 83 -0.17 -3.49 3.75
CA LEU A 83 -1.45 -3.98 4.27
C LEU A 83 -1.19 -5.26 5.06
N PHE A 84 -0.87 -5.10 6.36
CA PHE A 84 -0.42 -6.20 7.23
C PHE A 84 -1.60 -6.95 7.84
N GLN A 85 -1.75 -8.24 7.51
CA GLN A 85 -2.86 -9.04 7.99
C GLN A 85 -2.76 -9.28 9.52
N THR A 86 -3.59 -8.53 10.25
CA THR A 86 -3.57 -8.40 11.70
C THR A 86 -4.68 -9.22 12.37
N ARG A 87 -5.89 -9.22 11.79
CA ARG A 87 -6.98 -10.15 12.13
C ARG A 87 -7.15 -11.13 10.97
N LEU A 88 -6.95 -12.41 11.26
CA LEU A 88 -6.91 -13.43 10.22
C LEU A 88 -8.31 -14.02 9.94
N ARG A 89 -8.80 -14.87 10.81
CA ARG A 89 -10.15 -15.45 10.74
C ARG A 89 -10.67 -15.72 12.15
N SER A 90 -11.00 -14.66 12.88
CA SER A 90 -11.28 -14.65 14.32
C SER A 90 -10.10 -15.12 15.19
N THR A 91 -8.90 -14.83 14.71
CA THR A 91 -7.62 -14.94 15.43
C THR A 91 -6.77 -13.72 15.08
N THR A 92 -5.81 -13.37 15.92
CA THR A 92 -5.09 -12.08 15.83
C THR A 92 -3.57 -12.27 15.83
N ALA A 93 -2.89 -11.24 15.32
CA ALA A 93 -1.43 -11.06 15.35
C ALA A 93 -0.99 -10.16 16.52
N TYR A 94 -1.85 -9.95 17.51
CA TYR A 94 -1.60 -9.08 18.67
C TYR A 94 -2.42 -9.57 19.89
N PRO A 95 -2.07 -9.19 21.12
CA PRO A 95 -2.85 -9.53 22.31
C PRO A 95 -4.20 -8.78 22.29
N SER A 96 -5.27 -9.49 21.93
CA SER A 96 -6.63 -8.94 21.86
C SER A 96 -7.49 -9.42 23.00
N ARG A 97 -8.35 -8.52 23.52
CA ARG A 97 -9.43 -8.88 24.48
C ARG A 97 -10.56 -9.65 23.82
N TYR A 98 -10.67 -9.59 22.51
CA TYR A 98 -11.82 -10.09 21.75
C TYR A 98 -11.58 -11.46 21.12
N GLU A 99 -10.39 -11.71 20.58
CA GLU A 99 -10.09 -12.93 19.84
C GLU A 99 -8.71 -13.49 20.20
N PRO A 100 -8.50 -14.81 20.09
CA PRO A 100 -7.25 -15.46 20.49
C PRO A 100 -6.13 -15.22 19.46
N TRP A 101 -4.91 -15.48 19.89
CA TRP A 101 -3.74 -15.49 19.01
C TRP A 101 -3.87 -16.52 17.87
N ASP A 102 -3.39 -16.13 16.68
CA ASP A 102 -3.27 -17.06 15.56
C ASP A 102 -2.07 -18.00 15.74
N GLY A 103 -2.26 -19.26 15.38
CA GLY A 103 -1.22 -20.28 15.47
C GLY A 103 -0.07 -20.10 14.46
N ALA A 104 -0.22 -19.23 13.45
CA ALA A 104 0.86 -18.93 12.49
C ALA A 104 2.10 -18.37 13.16
N PHE A 105 1.98 -17.70 14.31
CA PHE A 105 3.11 -17.04 14.99
C PHE A 105 3.81 -17.95 15.99
N SER A 106 3.08 -18.67 16.83
CA SER A 106 3.63 -19.55 17.85
C SER A 106 3.70 -21.04 17.45
N GLY A 107 3.04 -21.41 16.37
CA GLY A 107 2.84 -22.82 15.98
C GLY A 107 1.63 -23.49 16.64
N THR A 108 0.96 -22.81 17.58
CA THR A 108 -0.18 -23.37 18.32
C THR A 108 -1.31 -22.34 18.39
N PRO A 109 -2.51 -22.64 17.84
CA PRO A 109 -3.66 -21.75 17.92
C PRO A 109 -4.01 -21.39 19.36
N GLY A 110 -4.28 -20.11 19.62
CA GLY A 110 -4.61 -19.58 20.94
C GLY A 110 -3.43 -19.31 21.86
N VAL A 111 -2.21 -19.65 21.46
CA VAL A 111 -0.98 -19.45 22.25
C VAL A 111 -0.22 -18.24 21.72
N ALA A 112 0.11 -17.31 22.61
CA ALA A 112 0.91 -16.13 22.29
C ALA A 112 2.36 -16.49 21.94
N PRO A 113 2.97 -15.82 20.94
CA PRO A 113 4.43 -15.82 20.81
C PRO A 113 5.05 -14.95 21.94
N PRO A 114 6.38 -15.04 22.19
CA PRO A 114 7.02 -14.30 23.29
C PRO A 114 7.30 -12.81 22.96
N TYR A 115 6.57 -12.24 21.99
CA TYR A 115 6.61 -10.82 21.64
C TYR A 115 5.30 -10.37 20.98
N ASP A 116 5.06 -9.07 20.96
CA ASP A 116 3.92 -8.48 20.25
C ASP A 116 4.27 -8.31 18.76
N VAL A 117 3.60 -9.11 17.93
CA VAL A 117 3.87 -9.18 16.49
C VAL A 117 3.47 -7.87 15.79
N LEU A 118 2.32 -7.30 16.14
CA LEU A 118 1.85 -6.08 15.51
C LEU A 118 2.69 -4.87 15.90
N ALA A 119 3.03 -4.74 17.19
CA ALA A 119 3.90 -3.67 17.67
C ALA A 119 5.24 -3.68 16.93
N PHE A 120 5.87 -4.85 16.83
CA PHE A 120 7.13 -5.01 16.11
C PHE A 120 7.01 -4.69 14.62
N ALA A 121 5.93 -5.14 13.97
CA ALA A 121 5.71 -4.87 12.53
C ALA A 121 5.51 -3.37 12.25
N VAL A 122 4.76 -2.66 13.12
CA VAL A 122 4.56 -1.19 13.01
C VAL A 122 5.90 -0.47 13.16
N GLU A 123 6.69 -0.80 14.19
CA GLU A 123 8.00 -0.18 14.42
C GLU A 123 8.93 -0.37 13.22
N GLU A 124 9.02 -1.59 12.69
CA GLU A 124 9.91 -1.91 11.56
C GLU A 124 9.45 -1.31 10.23
N ALA A 125 8.13 -1.16 9.99
CA ALA A 125 7.61 -0.44 8.84
C ALA A 125 7.97 1.05 8.93
N HIS A 126 7.70 1.69 10.06
CA HIS A 126 7.99 3.10 10.31
C HIS A 126 9.48 3.43 10.24
N ARG A 127 10.36 2.54 10.74
CA ARG A 127 11.83 2.71 10.62
C ARG A 127 12.29 2.82 9.17
N ARG A 128 11.52 2.22 8.23
CA ARG A 128 11.79 2.24 6.79
C ARG A 128 10.99 3.29 6.03
N GLY A 129 10.26 4.16 6.72
CA GLY A 129 9.40 5.18 6.12
C GLY A 129 8.16 4.61 5.43
N MET A 130 7.76 3.38 5.73
CA MET A 130 6.56 2.75 5.18
C MET A 130 5.37 2.89 6.14
N GLU A 131 4.20 3.17 5.58
CA GLU A 131 2.93 3.08 6.32
C GLU A 131 2.56 1.61 6.56
N LEU A 132 2.00 1.31 7.73
CA LEU A 132 1.42 0.01 8.03
C LEU A 132 -0.07 0.15 8.32
N HIS A 133 -0.90 -0.45 7.46
CA HIS A 133 -2.34 -0.56 7.69
C HIS A 133 -2.66 -1.92 8.31
N ALA A 134 -3.32 -1.92 9.46
CA ALA A 134 -3.81 -3.15 10.06
C ALA A 134 -4.93 -3.73 9.20
N TYR A 135 -4.67 -4.87 8.57
CA TYR A 135 -5.60 -5.55 7.67
C TYR A 135 -6.45 -6.56 8.45
N LEU A 136 -7.75 -6.34 8.46
CA LEU A 136 -8.73 -7.15 9.17
C LEU A 136 -9.61 -7.93 8.17
N VAL A 137 -9.58 -9.26 8.24
CA VAL A 137 -10.56 -10.13 7.58
C VAL A 137 -11.86 -10.05 8.38
N ALA A 138 -12.89 -9.36 7.87
CA ALA A 138 -14.02 -8.92 8.66
C ALA A 138 -14.99 -10.07 9.09
N TYR A 139 -15.71 -10.68 8.16
CA TYR A 139 -16.77 -11.63 8.51
C TYR A 139 -16.37 -13.11 8.55
N PRO A 140 -15.41 -13.60 7.75
CA PRO A 140 -14.96 -14.97 7.87
C PRO A 140 -14.41 -15.28 9.27
N ILE A 141 -14.87 -16.43 9.83
CA ILE A 141 -14.36 -17.04 11.04
C ILE A 141 -13.59 -18.30 10.61
N CYS A 142 -12.95 -18.97 11.52
CA CYS A 142 -12.17 -20.16 11.27
C CYS A 142 -13.01 -21.37 10.82
N SER A 143 -12.33 -22.44 10.40
CA SER A 143 -12.96 -23.74 10.16
C SER A 143 -13.58 -24.31 11.46
N VAL A 144 -14.55 -25.20 11.30
CA VAL A 144 -15.14 -25.92 12.44
C VAL A 144 -14.07 -26.70 13.21
N ALA A 145 -13.07 -27.25 12.50
CA ALA A 145 -11.96 -27.96 13.12
C ALA A 145 -11.11 -27.05 14.01
N LEU A 146 -10.74 -25.87 13.50
CA LEU A 146 -9.96 -24.89 14.27
C LEU A 146 -10.76 -24.32 15.45
N ALA A 147 -12.07 -24.07 15.28
CA ALA A 147 -12.92 -23.64 16.39
C ALA A 147 -12.98 -24.68 17.50
N LYS A 148 -13.02 -25.99 17.14
CA LYS A 148 -12.96 -27.10 18.11
C LYS A 148 -11.59 -27.12 18.82
N GLN A 149 -10.49 -26.91 18.11
CA GLN A 149 -9.15 -26.86 18.70
C GLN A 149 -8.99 -25.69 19.67
N LEU A 150 -9.48 -24.49 19.32
CA LEU A 150 -9.50 -23.32 20.18
C LEU A 150 -10.43 -23.46 21.39
N GLY A 151 -11.42 -24.35 21.33
CA GLY A 151 -12.36 -24.60 22.40
C GLY A 151 -13.09 -23.35 22.88
N LYS A 152 -13.03 -23.07 24.18
CA LYS A 152 -13.68 -21.91 24.82
C LYS A 152 -13.12 -20.57 24.35
N GLN A 153 -11.95 -20.51 23.71
CA GLN A 153 -11.36 -19.27 23.18
C GLN A 153 -11.96 -18.89 21.82
N SER A 154 -12.56 -19.84 21.10
CA SER A 154 -13.11 -19.58 19.77
C SER A 154 -14.28 -18.59 19.82
N LEU A 155 -14.41 -17.77 18.77
CA LEU A 155 -15.53 -16.82 18.67
C LEU A 155 -16.90 -17.51 18.66
N PRO A 156 -17.12 -18.66 17.97
CA PRO A 156 -18.39 -19.39 18.07
C PRO A 156 -18.75 -19.87 19.49
N ALA A 157 -17.77 -20.15 20.33
CA ALA A 157 -18.01 -20.50 21.71
C ALA A 157 -18.31 -19.29 22.61
N ARG A 158 -17.61 -18.18 22.39
CA ARG A 158 -17.74 -16.95 23.20
C ARG A 158 -18.93 -16.07 22.77
N ARG A 159 -19.22 -16.02 21.47
CA ARG A 159 -20.25 -15.16 20.87
C ARG A 159 -21.05 -15.95 19.80
N PRO A 160 -21.73 -17.04 20.22
CA PRO A 160 -22.57 -17.83 19.29
C PRO A 160 -23.69 -16.99 18.66
N ASP A 161 -24.09 -15.91 19.34
CA ASP A 161 -25.07 -14.93 18.86
C ASP A 161 -24.64 -14.23 17.58
N LEU A 162 -23.34 -14.12 17.29
CA LEU A 162 -22.81 -13.47 16.09
C LEU A 162 -22.52 -14.44 14.94
N CYS A 163 -22.49 -15.74 15.21
CA CYS A 163 -21.93 -16.72 14.30
C CYS A 163 -23.00 -17.54 13.57
N VAL A 164 -22.73 -17.81 12.30
CA VAL A 164 -23.51 -18.72 11.45
C VAL A 164 -22.58 -19.75 10.84
N ARG A 165 -23.02 -21.00 10.81
CA ARG A 165 -22.27 -22.06 10.13
C ARG A 165 -22.48 -21.97 8.61
N ALA A 166 -21.37 -21.98 7.88
CA ALA A 166 -21.34 -21.95 6.42
C ALA A 166 -20.50 -23.13 5.91
N GLY A 167 -21.14 -24.29 5.77
CA GLY A 167 -20.47 -25.55 5.43
C GLY A 167 -19.50 -26.03 6.53
N ASP A 168 -18.23 -26.16 6.20
CA ASP A 168 -17.13 -26.55 7.08
C ASP A 168 -16.50 -25.39 7.87
N LYS A 169 -17.04 -24.16 7.70
CA LYS A 169 -16.53 -22.92 8.30
C LYS A 169 -17.61 -22.21 9.11
N TRP A 170 -17.16 -21.30 9.95
CA TRP A 170 -17.99 -20.33 10.61
C TRP A 170 -17.83 -18.96 9.93
N MET A 171 -18.89 -18.17 9.96
CA MET A 171 -18.91 -16.77 9.51
C MET A 171 -19.67 -15.93 10.53
N MET A 172 -19.30 -14.66 10.65
CA MET A 172 -20.14 -13.68 11.32
C MET A 172 -21.36 -13.37 10.43
N ASP A 173 -22.50 -13.18 11.05
CA ASP A 173 -23.72 -12.75 10.35
C ASP A 173 -23.80 -11.22 10.34
N PRO A 174 -23.60 -10.55 9.18
CA PRO A 174 -23.63 -9.10 9.11
C PRO A 174 -24.99 -8.49 9.47
N GLY A 175 -26.06 -9.28 9.36
CA GLY A 175 -27.40 -8.87 9.71
C GLY A 175 -27.64 -8.69 11.20
N ARG A 176 -26.82 -9.27 12.04
CA ARG A 176 -26.88 -9.13 13.50
C ARG A 176 -26.19 -7.83 13.94
N PRO A 177 -26.90 -6.94 14.67
CA PRO A 177 -26.30 -5.66 15.10
C PRO A 177 -24.97 -5.82 15.82
N GLY A 178 -24.83 -6.78 16.73
CA GLY A 178 -23.60 -7.07 17.48
C GLY A 178 -22.38 -7.42 16.63
N THR A 179 -22.56 -7.79 15.34
CA THR A 179 -21.44 -8.03 14.42
C THR A 179 -20.69 -6.73 14.10
N ALA A 180 -21.41 -5.65 13.81
CA ALA A 180 -20.82 -4.35 13.55
C ALA A 180 -20.08 -3.81 14.78
N GLU A 181 -20.68 -3.96 15.95
CA GLU A 181 -20.08 -3.57 17.25
C GLU A 181 -18.79 -4.34 17.54
N HIS A 182 -18.77 -5.66 17.29
CA HIS A 182 -17.58 -6.48 17.50
C HIS A 182 -16.40 -6.07 16.62
N ILE A 183 -16.63 -5.89 15.30
CA ILE A 183 -15.57 -5.48 14.37
C ILE A 183 -15.10 -4.06 14.70
N ALA A 184 -16.01 -3.14 15.03
CA ALA A 184 -15.66 -1.78 15.44
C ALA A 184 -14.83 -1.75 16.73
N ALA A 185 -15.19 -2.59 17.72
CA ALA A 185 -14.43 -2.69 18.97
C ALA A 185 -13.00 -3.24 18.75
N MET A 186 -12.82 -4.18 17.83
CA MET A 186 -11.49 -4.68 17.48
C MET A 186 -10.64 -3.61 16.75
N ALA A 187 -11.23 -2.89 15.80
CA ALA A 187 -10.55 -1.80 15.11
C ALA A 187 -10.15 -0.69 16.10
N LYS A 188 -11.05 -0.35 17.04
CA LYS A 188 -10.79 0.60 18.11
C LYS A 188 -9.64 0.13 19.02
N GLU A 189 -9.64 -1.13 19.44
CA GLU A 189 -8.57 -1.73 20.24
C GLU A 189 -7.20 -1.59 19.56
N ILE A 190 -7.14 -1.80 18.23
CA ILE A 190 -5.90 -1.64 17.48
C ILE A 190 -5.42 -0.18 17.51
N VAL A 191 -6.28 0.78 17.18
CA VAL A 191 -5.86 2.19 17.13
C VAL A 191 -5.63 2.82 18.50
N GLU A 192 -6.17 2.25 19.56
CA GLU A 192 -5.86 2.65 20.96
C GLU A 192 -4.44 2.22 21.37
N ASN A 193 -4.00 1.04 20.93
CA ASN A 193 -2.78 0.41 21.42
C ASN A 193 -1.58 0.50 20.46
N TYR A 194 -1.80 0.75 19.15
CA TYR A 194 -0.76 0.74 18.13
C TYR A 194 -0.81 1.98 17.25
N GLU A 195 0.36 2.46 16.83
CA GLU A 195 0.49 3.59 15.91
C GLU A 195 0.36 3.15 14.45
N VAL A 196 -0.72 2.42 14.13
CA VAL A 196 -1.01 2.06 12.73
C VAL A 196 -1.43 3.28 11.93
N ASP A 197 -1.04 3.33 10.65
CA ASP A 197 -1.37 4.42 9.74
C ASP A 197 -2.77 4.27 9.11
N GLY A 198 -3.32 3.04 9.15
CA GLY A 198 -4.64 2.76 8.62
C GLY A 198 -5.26 1.48 9.17
N ILE A 199 -6.59 1.41 9.04
CA ILE A 199 -7.39 0.18 9.18
C ILE A 199 -7.87 -0.22 7.79
N HIS A 200 -7.54 -1.45 7.39
CA HIS A 200 -7.92 -2.02 6.10
C HIS A 200 -8.89 -3.19 6.28
N LEU A 201 -10.13 -3.05 5.79
CA LEU A 201 -11.16 -4.08 5.90
C LEU A 201 -11.18 -4.96 4.65
N ASP A 202 -10.93 -6.25 4.82
CA ASP A 202 -11.13 -7.26 3.77
C ASP A 202 -12.27 -8.21 4.15
N TYR A 203 -12.84 -8.88 3.15
CA TYR A 203 -14.03 -9.71 3.34
C TYR A 203 -15.16 -8.99 4.10
N ILE A 204 -15.22 -7.66 3.98
CA ILE A 204 -16.34 -6.83 4.48
C ILE A 204 -17.50 -6.94 3.49
N ARG A 205 -18.05 -8.16 3.36
CA ARG A 205 -19.04 -8.52 2.36
C ARG A 205 -19.75 -9.83 2.70
N TYR A 206 -20.93 -10.03 2.17
CA TYR A 206 -21.57 -11.34 2.19
C TYR A 206 -20.75 -12.34 1.38
N PRO A 207 -20.82 -13.64 1.71
CA PRO A 207 -20.09 -14.67 0.96
C PRO A 207 -20.63 -14.82 -0.46
N GLU A 208 -19.81 -15.43 -1.29
CA GLU A 208 -20.17 -15.86 -2.64
C GLU A 208 -21.37 -16.83 -2.59
N LYS A 209 -22.13 -16.85 -3.69
CA LYS A 209 -23.38 -17.64 -3.80
C LYS A 209 -23.18 -19.14 -3.53
N GLU A 210 -21.99 -19.64 -3.84
CA GLU A 210 -21.59 -21.04 -3.69
C GLU A 210 -21.35 -21.44 -2.23
N ILE A 211 -21.14 -20.47 -1.33
CA ILE A 211 -20.95 -20.70 0.10
C ILE A 211 -22.33 -20.79 0.75
N PRO A 212 -22.69 -21.90 1.41
CA PRO A 212 -23.99 -22.05 2.05
C PRO A 212 -24.10 -21.15 3.27
N PHE A 213 -24.68 -19.97 3.08
CA PHE A 213 -24.88 -18.97 4.12
C PHE A 213 -26.37 -18.68 4.30
N ASN A 214 -26.91 -18.99 5.48
CA ASN A 214 -28.33 -18.84 5.76
C ASN A 214 -28.58 -17.76 6.81
N ASP A 215 -29.02 -16.60 6.37
CA ASP A 215 -29.42 -15.45 7.18
C ASP A 215 -30.96 -15.25 7.25
N ASN A 216 -31.76 -16.28 6.88
CA ASN A 216 -33.21 -16.11 6.81
C ASN A 216 -33.85 -15.76 8.16
N LYS A 217 -33.39 -16.37 9.26
CA LYS A 217 -33.87 -16.06 10.60
C LYS A 217 -33.53 -14.64 11.02
N THR A 218 -32.31 -14.19 10.71
CA THR A 218 -31.84 -12.84 10.99
C THR A 218 -32.62 -11.82 10.16
N TYR A 219 -32.85 -12.11 8.86
CA TYR A 219 -33.65 -11.28 7.98
C TYR A 219 -35.13 -11.20 8.44
N ALA A 220 -35.73 -12.31 8.84
CA ALA A 220 -37.10 -12.30 9.36
C ALA A 220 -37.24 -11.41 10.61
N HIS A 221 -36.20 -11.35 11.45
CA HIS A 221 -36.19 -10.56 12.67
C HIS A 221 -35.86 -9.09 12.46
N TYR A 222 -34.86 -8.79 11.61
CA TYR A 222 -34.30 -7.44 11.44
C TYR A 222 -34.56 -6.81 10.07
N GLY A 223 -35.21 -7.51 9.14
CA GLY A 223 -35.42 -7.03 7.76
C GLY A 223 -36.55 -6.03 7.61
N HIS A 224 -37.51 -5.99 8.53
CA HIS A 224 -38.64 -5.06 8.58
C HIS A 224 -39.35 -4.82 7.22
N GLY A 225 -39.47 -5.89 6.40
CA GLY A 225 -40.12 -5.83 5.07
C GLY A 225 -39.24 -5.21 3.95
N GLN A 226 -38.04 -4.79 4.24
CA GLN A 226 -37.10 -4.28 3.24
C GLN A 226 -36.68 -5.38 2.25
N PRO A 227 -36.44 -5.08 0.95
CA PRO A 227 -35.87 -6.04 0.02
C PRO A 227 -34.56 -6.62 0.54
N LYS A 228 -34.43 -7.96 0.56
CA LYS A 228 -33.32 -8.66 1.21
C LYS A 228 -31.93 -8.21 0.72
N ALA A 229 -31.77 -7.94 -0.59
CA ALA A 229 -30.50 -7.46 -1.14
C ALA A 229 -30.13 -6.06 -0.60
N GLN A 230 -31.12 -5.16 -0.45
CA GLN A 230 -30.89 -3.85 0.14
C GLN A 230 -30.56 -3.96 1.63
N TRP A 231 -31.31 -4.76 2.38
CA TRP A 231 -31.03 -5.02 3.78
C TRP A 231 -29.62 -5.57 4.02
N ARG A 232 -29.14 -6.46 3.14
CA ARG A 232 -27.75 -6.96 3.21
C ARG A 232 -26.72 -5.86 2.95
N ARG A 233 -26.94 -5.00 1.96
CA ARG A 233 -26.05 -3.84 1.71
C ARG A 233 -26.01 -2.89 2.89
N ASP A 234 -27.16 -2.62 3.50
CA ASP A 234 -27.25 -1.74 4.66
C ASP A 234 -26.53 -2.33 5.89
N ASN A 235 -26.57 -3.66 6.06
CA ASN A 235 -25.83 -4.33 7.13
C ASN A 235 -24.32 -4.20 6.97
N VAL A 236 -23.81 -4.36 5.74
CA VAL A 236 -22.37 -4.18 5.47
C VAL A 236 -21.99 -2.72 5.67
N THR A 237 -22.78 -1.79 5.13
CA THR A 237 -22.59 -0.34 5.30
C THR A 237 -22.62 0.07 6.78
N ARG A 238 -23.53 -0.49 7.58
CA ARG A 238 -23.60 -0.26 9.04
C ARG A 238 -22.27 -0.65 9.71
N THR A 239 -21.70 -1.79 9.33
CA THR A 239 -20.40 -2.23 9.88
C THR A 239 -19.29 -1.26 9.50
N VAL A 240 -19.19 -0.88 8.22
CA VAL A 240 -18.20 0.08 7.74
C VAL A 240 -18.29 1.41 8.49
N ARG A 241 -19.51 1.96 8.60
CA ARG A 241 -19.76 3.21 9.33
C ARG A 241 -19.33 3.11 10.78
N LYS A 242 -19.73 2.05 11.50
CA LYS A 242 -19.38 1.85 12.91
C LYS A 242 -17.87 1.71 13.13
N VAL A 243 -17.16 1.04 12.23
CA VAL A 243 -15.70 0.94 12.29
C VAL A 243 -15.07 2.33 12.08
N ALA A 244 -15.51 3.08 11.07
CA ALA A 244 -14.99 4.43 10.81
C ALA A 244 -15.24 5.38 11.99
N GLU A 245 -16.44 5.38 12.56
CA GLU A 245 -16.78 6.16 13.76
C GLU A 245 -15.89 5.79 14.96
N ALA A 246 -15.67 4.48 15.20
CA ALA A 246 -14.86 3.99 16.31
C ALA A 246 -13.37 4.37 16.14
N VAL A 247 -12.80 4.23 14.95
CA VAL A 247 -11.43 4.61 14.64
C VAL A 247 -11.23 6.12 14.81
N ARG A 248 -12.09 6.92 14.20
CA ARG A 248 -12.00 8.39 14.24
C ARG A 248 -12.22 8.98 15.63
N SER A 249 -12.97 8.29 16.49
CA SER A 249 -13.12 8.72 17.90
C SER A 249 -11.83 8.63 18.71
N VAL A 250 -10.82 7.89 18.22
CA VAL A 250 -9.52 7.72 18.90
C VAL A 250 -8.43 8.51 18.16
N ARG A 251 -8.26 8.26 16.87
CA ARG A 251 -7.24 8.89 16.01
C ARG A 251 -7.85 9.23 14.65
N PRO A 252 -8.36 10.44 14.46
CA PRO A 252 -9.10 10.82 13.25
C PRO A 252 -8.23 10.80 11.97
N TRP A 253 -6.92 10.83 12.09
CA TRP A 253 -5.97 10.74 10.98
C TRP A 253 -5.65 9.30 10.52
N VAL A 254 -6.10 8.26 11.24
CA VAL A 254 -5.90 6.86 10.81
C VAL A 254 -6.79 6.58 9.61
N LYS A 255 -6.16 6.20 8.50
CA LYS A 255 -6.81 5.99 7.19
C LYS A 255 -7.78 4.81 7.24
N MET A 256 -9.01 5.03 6.80
CA MET A 256 -10.01 3.96 6.62
C MET A 256 -9.97 3.45 5.19
N SER A 257 -9.76 2.15 5.00
CA SER A 257 -9.71 1.53 3.68
C SER A 257 -10.34 0.14 3.64
N CYS A 258 -10.66 -0.33 2.45
CA CYS A 258 -11.08 -1.73 2.24
C CYS A 258 -10.71 -2.25 0.85
N SER A 259 -10.77 -3.59 0.70
CA SER A 259 -10.59 -4.31 -0.56
C SER A 259 -11.93 -4.82 -1.11
N PRO A 260 -12.70 -3.98 -1.87
CA PRO A 260 -13.89 -4.45 -2.54
C PRO A 260 -13.55 -5.35 -3.74
N ILE A 261 -14.56 -6.10 -4.23
CA ILE A 261 -14.43 -6.80 -5.51
C ILE A 261 -14.10 -5.80 -6.60
N GLY A 262 -13.15 -6.15 -7.48
CA GLY A 262 -12.60 -5.24 -8.49
C GLY A 262 -13.59 -4.69 -9.51
N LYS A 263 -14.73 -5.37 -9.71
CA LYS A 263 -15.89 -4.84 -10.46
C LYS A 263 -16.89 -4.30 -9.45
N TYR A 264 -17.26 -3.02 -9.57
CA TYR A 264 -18.25 -2.46 -8.66
C TYR A 264 -19.68 -2.97 -8.95
N ALA A 265 -20.13 -2.82 -10.19
CA ALA A 265 -21.38 -3.31 -10.72
C ALA A 265 -21.17 -3.74 -12.17
N ASP A 266 -22.16 -4.30 -12.83
CA ASP A 266 -22.05 -4.63 -14.26
C ASP A 266 -21.88 -3.36 -15.11
N LEU A 267 -21.08 -3.44 -16.17
CA LEU A 267 -20.86 -2.40 -17.17
C LEU A 267 -21.39 -2.85 -18.55
N PRO A 268 -22.70 -2.69 -18.84
CA PRO A 268 -23.30 -3.20 -20.07
C PRO A 268 -22.68 -2.63 -21.35
N LEU A 269 -22.29 -1.35 -21.37
CA LEU A 269 -21.63 -0.72 -22.53
C LEU A 269 -20.28 -1.36 -22.89
N HIS A 270 -19.67 -2.05 -21.94
CA HIS A 270 -18.41 -2.77 -22.13
C HIS A 270 -18.58 -4.29 -22.16
N PHE A 271 -19.81 -4.78 -22.24
CA PHE A 271 -20.13 -6.22 -22.21
C PHE A 271 -19.41 -6.95 -21.05
N SER A 272 -19.34 -6.34 -19.87
CA SER A 272 -18.71 -6.89 -18.70
C SER A 272 -19.73 -7.08 -17.58
N TYR A 273 -20.03 -8.33 -17.28
CA TYR A 273 -21.08 -8.77 -16.36
C TYR A 273 -20.53 -9.73 -15.32
N GLY A 274 -21.35 -10.07 -14.33
CA GLY A 274 -21.16 -11.19 -13.44
C GLY A 274 -20.75 -10.78 -12.03
N TRP A 275 -19.79 -11.48 -11.46
CA TRP A 275 -19.41 -11.31 -10.06
C TRP A 275 -18.88 -9.90 -9.79
N ASN A 276 -19.62 -9.12 -8.97
CA ASN A 276 -19.34 -7.73 -8.67
C ASN A 276 -19.54 -7.42 -7.18
N ALA A 277 -19.06 -6.26 -6.74
CA ALA A 277 -19.09 -5.84 -5.35
C ALA A 277 -20.52 -5.55 -4.85
N ARG A 278 -21.25 -4.71 -5.59
CA ARG A 278 -22.53 -4.16 -5.14
C ARG A 278 -23.64 -5.21 -5.11
N ASP A 279 -23.79 -5.96 -6.17
CA ASP A 279 -24.97 -6.80 -6.36
C ASP A 279 -24.74 -8.25 -5.99
N ALA A 280 -23.53 -8.80 -6.24
CA ALA A 280 -23.23 -10.19 -5.93
C ALA A 280 -22.87 -10.42 -4.44
N VAL A 281 -22.14 -9.48 -3.82
CA VAL A 281 -21.64 -9.62 -2.43
C VAL A 281 -21.99 -8.48 -1.49
N ASN A 282 -22.85 -7.57 -1.95
CA ASN A 282 -23.46 -6.49 -1.16
C ASN A 282 -22.45 -5.45 -0.60
N GLN A 283 -21.37 -5.15 -1.35
CA GLN A 283 -20.40 -4.10 -1.03
C GLN A 283 -20.71 -2.83 -1.82
N ASP A 284 -21.30 -1.82 -1.19
CA ASP A 284 -21.57 -0.51 -1.81
C ASP A 284 -20.40 0.46 -1.60
N ALA A 285 -19.21 0.05 -2.06
CA ALA A 285 -17.96 0.72 -1.73
C ALA A 285 -17.84 2.14 -2.31
N GLN A 286 -18.45 2.43 -3.47
CA GLN A 286 -18.49 3.79 -4.01
C GLN A 286 -19.32 4.72 -3.12
N ALA A 287 -20.43 4.22 -2.54
CA ALA A 287 -21.20 4.98 -1.57
C ALA A 287 -20.37 5.27 -0.30
N TRP A 288 -19.55 4.33 0.15
CA TRP A 288 -18.72 4.53 1.35
C TRP A 288 -17.65 5.61 1.17
N LEU A 289 -17.10 5.79 -0.04
CA LEU A 289 -16.24 6.93 -0.37
C LEU A 289 -17.03 8.24 -0.35
N ARG A 290 -18.17 8.28 -1.04
CA ARG A 290 -19.01 9.48 -1.15
C ARG A 290 -19.49 9.98 0.21
N GLU A 291 -19.91 9.06 1.08
CA GLU A 291 -20.36 9.37 2.45
C GLU A 291 -19.21 9.64 3.43
N GLY A 292 -17.96 9.44 2.99
CA GLY A 292 -16.76 9.72 3.77
C GLY A 292 -16.47 8.69 4.85
N TRP A 293 -17.03 7.49 4.82
CA TRP A 293 -16.68 6.42 5.78
C TRP A 293 -15.40 5.68 5.40
N MET A 294 -15.02 5.73 4.13
CA MET A 294 -13.71 5.27 3.63
C MET A 294 -12.90 6.46 3.11
N ASP A 295 -11.60 6.46 3.41
CA ASP A 295 -10.65 7.45 2.93
C ASP A 295 -9.99 6.99 1.63
N MET A 296 -9.89 5.67 1.42
CA MET A 296 -9.34 5.08 0.20
C MET A 296 -9.89 3.67 -0.03
N LEU A 297 -9.83 3.21 -1.28
CA LEU A 297 -10.21 1.85 -1.66
C LEU A 297 -9.09 1.13 -2.40
N PHE A 298 -9.02 -0.19 -2.19
CA PHE A 298 -8.10 -1.11 -2.87
C PHE A 298 -8.91 -2.19 -3.61
N PRO A 299 -9.65 -1.85 -4.69
CA PRO A 299 -10.46 -2.83 -5.40
C PRO A 299 -9.61 -3.97 -5.94
N MET A 300 -9.99 -5.22 -5.66
CA MET A 300 -9.29 -6.43 -6.08
C MET A 300 -9.47 -6.67 -7.58
N MET A 301 -8.77 -5.92 -8.41
CA MET A 301 -8.89 -5.93 -9.87
C MET A 301 -8.00 -7.03 -10.51
N TYR A 302 -8.16 -8.27 -10.04
CA TYR A 302 -7.39 -9.44 -10.49
C TYR A 302 -7.93 -9.96 -11.83
N PHE A 303 -7.99 -9.07 -12.82
CA PHE A 303 -8.57 -9.28 -14.14
C PHE A 303 -7.67 -8.67 -15.22
N ASP A 304 -8.03 -8.89 -16.48
CA ASP A 304 -7.40 -8.28 -17.65
C ASP A 304 -8.45 -7.85 -18.69
N GLY A 305 -8.04 -7.06 -19.68
CA GLY A 305 -8.86 -6.62 -20.79
C GLY A 305 -10.13 -5.89 -20.36
N LYS A 306 -11.27 -6.26 -20.93
CA LYS A 306 -12.59 -5.64 -20.64
C LYS A 306 -13.05 -5.79 -19.18
N HIS A 307 -12.40 -6.61 -18.39
CA HIS A 307 -12.69 -6.81 -16.99
C HIS A 307 -11.78 -6.02 -16.06
N PHE A 308 -10.76 -5.34 -16.60
CA PHE A 308 -9.86 -4.45 -15.88
C PHE A 308 -10.03 -2.98 -16.30
N TYR A 309 -9.72 -2.64 -17.55
CA TYR A 309 -9.57 -1.24 -17.99
C TYR A 309 -10.85 -0.39 -17.82
N PRO A 310 -12.05 -0.85 -18.26
CA PRO A 310 -13.27 -0.05 -18.03
C PRO A 310 -13.61 0.13 -16.55
N PHE A 311 -13.28 -0.87 -15.71
CA PHE A 311 -13.51 -0.75 -14.27
C PHE A 311 -12.52 0.18 -13.60
N ALA A 312 -11.26 0.25 -14.05
CA ALA A 312 -10.32 1.25 -13.56
C ALA A 312 -10.83 2.68 -13.82
N VAL A 313 -11.36 2.93 -15.02
CA VAL A 313 -12.01 4.21 -15.37
C VAL A 313 -13.21 4.45 -14.44
N ASN A 314 -14.11 3.48 -14.31
CA ASN A 314 -15.29 3.61 -13.45
C ASN A 314 -14.93 3.88 -11.99
N TRP A 315 -13.94 3.18 -11.43
CA TRP A 315 -13.46 3.44 -10.08
C TRP A 315 -12.86 4.83 -9.92
N HIS A 316 -12.12 5.31 -10.92
CA HIS A 316 -11.52 6.65 -10.91
C HIS A 316 -12.59 7.74 -10.96
N GLU A 317 -13.55 7.65 -11.88
CA GLU A 317 -14.64 8.62 -12.05
C GLU A 317 -15.56 8.67 -10.83
N GLN A 318 -15.79 7.53 -10.18
CA GLN A 318 -16.69 7.42 -9.01
C GLN A 318 -15.94 7.49 -7.67
N SER A 319 -14.69 7.98 -7.68
CA SER A 319 -13.83 8.06 -6.48
C SER A 319 -14.27 9.14 -5.47
N SER A 320 -15.12 10.06 -5.86
CA SER A 320 -15.49 11.23 -5.05
C SER A 320 -14.27 12.06 -4.58
N GLY A 321 -13.22 12.12 -5.42
CA GLY A 321 -11.97 12.81 -5.13
C GLY A 321 -11.07 12.11 -4.11
N ARG A 322 -11.39 10.86 -3.75
CA ARG A 322 -10.59 10.07 -2.81
C ARG A 322 -9.69 9.07 -3.52
N PRO A 323 -8.58 8.67 -2.90
CA PRO A 323 -7.67 7.67 -3.47
C PRO A 323 -8.35 6.33 -3.77
N VAL A 324 -8.25 5.88 -5.01
CA VAL A 324 -8.56 4.50 -5.41
C VAL A 324 -7.29 3.87 -5.97
N ILE A 325 -6.91 2.76 -5.37
CA ILE A 325 -5.66 2.05 -5.62
C ILE A 325 -5.97 0.65 -6.16
N PRO A 326 -5.93 0.43 -7.48
CA PRO A 326 -6.19 -0.89 -8.07
C PRO A 326 -5.28 -1.96 -7.50
N GLY A 327 -5.90 -3.04 -7.01
CA GLY A 327 -5.22 -4.26 -6.63
C GLY A 327 -4.88 -5.10 -7.86
N LEU A 328 -3.62 -5.41 -8.05
CA LEU A 328 -3.11 -6.18 -9.18
C LEU A 328 -2.87 -7.63 -8.77
N GLY A 329 -3.47 -8.57 -9.50
CA GLY A 329 -3.37 -10.01 -9.25
C GLY A 329 -2.06 -10.59 -9.77
N ILE A 330 -0.92 -10.18 -9.19
CA ILE A 330 0.41 -10.60 -9.64
C ILE A 330 0.69 -12.09 -9.44
N TYR A 331 -0.07 -12.76 -8.58
CA TYR A 331 0.04 -14.22 -8.42
C TYR A 331 -0.31 -14.98 -9.72
N PHE A 332 -1.10 -14.38 -10.62
CA PHE A 332 -1.38 -14.95 -11.93
C PHE A 332 -0.18 -15.02 -12.89
N LEU A 333 0.94 -14.38 -12.54
CA LEU A 333 2.20 -14.55 -13.27
C LEU A 333 2.82 -15.93 -13.02
N ASP A 334 2.51 -16.57 -11.87
CA ASP A 334 3.04 -17.90 -11.55
C ASP A 334 2.49 -18.92 -12.56
N PRO A 335 3.35 -19.76 -13.19
CA PRO A 335 2.91 -20.79 -14.12
C PRO A 335 1.91 -21.81 -13.54
N ARG A 336 1.88 -21.97 -12.21
CA ARG A 336 0.93 -22.85 -11.52
C ARG A 336 -0.47 -22.25 -11.39
N GLU A 337 -0.61 -20.95 -11.69
CA GLU A 337 -1.88 -20.21 -11.66
C GLU A 337 -2.39 -19.98 -13.09
N LYS A 338 -2.25 -18.79 -13.66
CA LYS A 338 -2.71 -18.46 -15.03
C LYS A 338 -1.59 -18.20 -16.01
N ASP A 339 -0.36 -18.28 -15.57
CA ASP A 339 0.83 -18.05 -16.40
C ASP A 339 0.80 -16.74 -17.21
N TRP A 340 0.28 -15.66 -16.62
CA TRP A 340 0.21 -14.38 -17.28
C TRP A 340 1.59 -13.87 -17.72
N ASP A 341 1.62 -13.25 -18.89
CA ASP A 341 2.76 -12.43 -19.30
C ASP A 341 2.90 -11.20 -18.36
N VAL A 342 4.14 -10.90 -17.94
CA VAL A 342 4.44 -9.76 -17.09
C VAL A 342 4.02 -8.43 -17.72
N MET A 343 4.04 -8.31 -19.04
CA MET A 343 3.57 -7.14 -19.78
C MET A 343 2.12 -6.77 -19.48
N ARG A 344 1.28 -7.70 -19.03
CA ARG A 344 -0.09 -7.38 -18.59
C ARG A 344 -0.07 -6.48 -17.38
N VAL A 345 0.71 -6.85 -16.35
CA VAL A 345 0.86 -6.06 -15.11
C VAL A 345 1.54 -4.72 -15.40
N MET A 346 2.59 -4.72 -16.23
CA MET A 346 3.27 -3.48 -16.63
C MET A 346 2.33 -2.49 -17.32
N ARG A 347 1.47 -2.98 -18.24
CA ARG A 347 0.45 -2.14 -18.89
C ARG A 347 -0.59 -1.62 -17.90
N GLN A 348 -1.01 -2.43 -16.92
CA GLN A 348 -1.94 -2.01 -15.87
C GLN A 348 -1.34 -0.89 -15.02
N ILE A 349 -0.07 -0.98 -14.62
CA ILE A 349 0.64 0.06 -13.87
C ILE A 349 0.70 1.35 -14.69
N ASN A 350 1.14 1.28 -15.95
CA ASN A 350 1.23 2.45 -16.81
C ASN A 350 -0.16 3.08 -17.06
N PHE A 351 -1.19 2.28 -17.30
CA PHE A 351 -2.55 2.76 -17.51
C PHE A 351 -3.10 3.50 -16.29
N THR A 352 -2.93 2.94 -15.08
CA THR A 352 -3.40 3.58 -13.86
C THR A 352 -2.72 4.92 -13.60
N ARG A 353 -1.41 5.05 -13.92
CA ARG A 353 -0.69 6.31 -13.86
C ARG A 353 -1.16 7.32 -14.92
N GLN A 354 -1.39 6.87 -16.17
CA GLN A 354 -1.94 7.73 -17.24
C GLN A 354 -3.34 8.23 -16.90
N LEU A 355 -4.15 7.42 -16.26
CA LEU A 355 -5.49 7.79 -15.80
C LEU A 355 -5.47 8.74 -14.59
N GLY A 356 -4.32 8.92 -13.93
CA GLY A 356 -4.20 9.75 -12.72
C GLY A 356 -4.74 9.07 -11.46
N MET A 357 -4.78 7.74 -11.42
CA MET A 357 -5.15 7.00 -10.20
C MET A 357 -4.07 7.13 -9.13
N SER A 358 -4.45 6.94 -7.88
CA SER A 358 -3.63 7.26 -6.72
C SER A 358 -2.55 6.22 -6.39
N GLY A 359 -2.35 5.20 -7.23
CA GLY A 359 -1.31 4.21 -7.03
C GLY A 359 -1.72 2.80 -7.43
N GLN A 360 -0.97 1.79 -6.97
CA GLN A 360 -1.21 0.37 -7.20
C GLN A 360 -0.94 -0.43 -5.92
N ALA A 361 -1.64 -1.57 -5.80
CA ALA A 361 -1.42 -2.53 -4.72
C ALA A 361 -1.21 -3.94 -5.30
N TYR A 362 -0.24 -4.67 -4.79
CA TYR A 362 0.14 -5.99 -5.31
C TYR A 362 -0.39 -7.12 -4.44
N PHE A 363 -1.16 -8.03 -5.00
CA PHE A 363 -1.58 -9.24 -4.30
C PHE A 363 -0.74 -10.42 -4.77
N ARG A 364 0.22 -10.86 -3.97
CA ARG A 364 0.64 -10.48 -2.61
C ARG A 364 2.17 -10.41 -2.54
N SER A 365 2.73 -10.00 -1.41
CA SER A 365 4.16 -9.70 -1.24
C SER A 365 5.10 -10.81 -1.70
N ARG A 366 4.79 -12.08 -1.43
CA ARG A 366 5.61 -13.22 -1.84
C ARG A 366 5.82 -13.28 -3.36
N PHE A 367 4.78 -13.03 -4.17
CA PHE A 367 4.91 -13.11 -5.62
C PHE A 367 5.71 -11.94 -6.19
N LEU A 368 5.66 -10.76 -5.54
CA LEU A 368 6.52 -9.64 -5.89
C LEU A 368 7.98 -9.97 -5.57
N LEU A 369 8.27 -10.39 -4.33
CA LEU A 369 9.64 -10.62 -3.84
C LEU A 369 10.31 -11.84 -4.49
N ASN A 370 9.54 -12.82 -4.96
CA ASN A 370 10.06 -13.95 -5.74
C ASN A 370 10.48 -13.54 -7.16
N ASN A 371 10.32 -12.28 -7.53
CA ASN A 371 10.66 -11.72 -8.85
C ASN A 371 10.08 -12.53 -10.03
N VAL A 372 8.83 -12.97 -9.88
CA VAL A 372 8.20 -13.81 -10.90
C VAL A 372 8.18 -13.07 -12.25
N LYS A 373 8.82 -13.65 -13.26
CA LYS A 373 9.01 -13.09 -14.62
C LYS A 373 9.64 -11.69 -14.66
N GLY A 374 10.49 -11.34 -13.68
CA GLY A 374 11.18 -10.05 -13.63
C GLY A 374 10.31 -8.88 -13.13
N LEU A 375 9.17 -9.16 -12.47
CA LEU A 375 8.28 -8.11 -12.00
C LEU A 375 8.92 -7.21 -10.93
N LEU A 376 9.71 -7.77 -10.01
CA LEU A 376 10.40 -6.99 -8.97
C LEU A 376 11.37 -5.98 -9.58
N ASP A 377 12.15 -6.43 -10.60
CA ASP A 377 13.11 -5.56 -11.29
C ASP A 377 12.39 -4.39 -11.96
N PHE A 378 11.29 -4.67 -12.66
CA PHE A 378 10.47 -3.64 -13.28
C PHE A 378 9.88 -2.66 -12.25
N VAL A 379 9.30 -3.17 -11.15
CA VAL A 379 8.70 -2.34 -10.09
C VAL A 379 9.78 -1.46 -9.43
N THR A 380 10.96 -2.02 -9.15
CA THR A 380 12.09 -1.28 -8.58
C THR A 380 12.51 -0.11 -9.49
N ASP A 381 12.58 -0.33 -10.80
CA ASP A 381 12.90 0.73 -11.75
C ASP A 381 11.76 1.76 -11.85
N ALA A 382 10.52 1.31 -11.92
CA ALA A 382 9.33 2.17 -11.99
C ALA A 382 9.13 3.03 -10.74
N TYR A 383 9.63 2.59 -9.58
CA TYR A 383 9.52 3.25 -8.28
C TYR A 383 10.83 3.85 -7.77
N ARG A 384 11.81 4.03 -8.65
CA ARG A 384 13.14 4.58 -8.35
C ARG A 384 13.10 5.91 -7.59
N GLN A 385 12.11 6.77 -7.91
CA GLN A 385 11.86 7.99 -7.16
C GLN A 385 10.91 7.69 -6.00
N PRO A 386 11.24 8.07 -4.75
CA PRO A 386 10.32 7.95 -3.64
C PRO A 386 9.00 8.68 -3.90
N ALA A 387 7.92 8.23 -3.30
CA ALA A 387 6.63 8.89 -3.36
C ALA A 387 5.92 8.83 -2.00
N LEU A 388 5.16 9.87 -1.68
CA LEU A 388 4.30 9.94 -0.51
C LEU A 388 2.91 9.40 -0.83
N SER A 389 2.19 8.94 0.17
CA SER A 389 0.75 8.72 0.07
C SER A 389 0.02 10.05 -0.16
N PRO A 390 -1.13 10.09 -0.86
CA PRO A 390 -1.96 11.28 -0.98
C PRO A 390 -2.37 11.82 0.39
N ALA A 391 -2.31 13.15 0.56
CA ALA A 391 -2.79 13.81 1.76
C ALA A 391 -4.32 13.71 1.89
N MET A 392 -4.82 13.57 3.10
CA MET A 392 -6.26 13.49 3.41
C MET A 392 -6.85 14.90 3.64
N THR A 393 -6.74 15.77 2.64
CA THR A 393 -7.18 17.17 2.70
C THR A 393 -8.68 17.36 2.95
N TRP A 394 -9.47 16.31 2.80
CA TRP A 394 -10.90 16.30 3.14
C TRP A 394 -11.18 16.12 4.64
N LEU A 395 -10.19 15.72 5.44
CA LEU A 395 -10.28 15.63 6.90
C LEU A 395 -9.60 16.82 7.55
N ASP A 396 -8.40 17.17 7.08
CA ASP A 396 -7.66 18.36 7.46
C ASP A 396 -6.80 18.84 6.28
N SER A 397 -6.74 20.15 6.06
CA SER A 397 -5.94 20.80 5.02
C SER A 397 -4.93 21.81 5.56
N ILE A 398 -4.76 21.86 6.88
CA ILE A 398 -3.86 22.81 7.56
C ILE A 398 -2.49 22.15 7.67
N ALA A 399 -1.52 22.69 6.92
CA ALA A 399 -0.16 22.20 7.00
C ALA A 399 0.55 22.65 8.29
N PRO A 400 1.48 21.85 8.85
CA PRO A 400 2.30 22.26 9.98
C PRO A 400 3.25 23.42 9.61
N ALA A 401 3.80 24.08 10.64
CA ALA A 401 4.81 25.13 10.42
C ALA A 401 6.08 24.54 9.79
N SER A 402 6.79 25.38 9.00
CA SER A 402 8.08 24.98 8.45
C SER A 402 9.14 24.79 9.55
N PRO A 403 9.90 23.68 9.54
CA PRO A 403 10.93 23.44 10.56
C PRO A 403 12.09 24.42 10.40
N LYS A 404 12.70 24.82 11.50
CA LYS A 404 14.00 25.51 11.50
C LYS A 404 15.09 24.45 11.41
N TRP A 405 15.82 24.41 10.32
CA TRP A 405 16.82 23.37 10.04
C TRP A 405 18.15 23.95 9.60
N GLN A 406 19.20 23.15 9.71
CA GLN A 406 20.55 23.44 9.21
C GLN A 406 21.18 22.17 8.65
N SER A 407 22.21 22.34 7.81
CA SER A 407 23.01 21.23 7.29
C SER A 407 24.50 21.46 7.46
N GLN A 408 25.24 20.38 7.60
CA GLN A 408 26.70 20.37 7.69
C GLN A 408 27.26 19.26 6.81
N ILE A 409 28.31 19.55 6.05
CA ILE A 409 29.06 18.53 5.29
C ILE A 409 30.03 17.84 6.25
N VAL A 410 29.94 16.51 6.38
CA VAL A 410 30.83 15.67 7.14
C VAL A 410 31.39 14.57 6.23
N GLY A 411 32.58 14.79 5.68
CA GLY A 411 33.14 13.92 4.64
C GLY A 411 32.30 13.95 3.34
N GLN A 412 31.70 12.82 2.98
CA GLN A 412 30.82 12.68 1.80
C GLN A 412 29.34 12.69 2.17
N THR A 413 29.00 13.07 3.40
CA THR A 413 27.64 13.02 3.94
C THR A 413 27.18 14.41 4.32
N LEU A 414 25.91 14.74 4.00
CA LEU A 414 25.19 15.89 4.51
C LEU A 414 24.45 15.48 5.76
N ARG A 415 24.81 16.05 6.89
CA ARG A 415 24.04 15.92 8.14
C ARG A 415 23.06 17.06 8.24
N PHE A 416 21.77 16.73 8.23
CA PHE A 416 20.67 17.65 8.50
C PHE A 416 20.25 17.56 9.95
N SER A 417 19.92 18.70 10.54
CA SER A 417 19.34 18.76 11.88
C SER A 417 18.27 19.85 11.93
N TRP A 418 17.21 19.65 12.68
CA TRP A 418 16.08 20.58 12.80
C TRP A 418 15.47 20.60 14.18
N GLN A 419 14.71 21.66 14.47
CA GLN A 419 13.91 21.77 15.67
C GLN A 419 12.57 21.05 15.46
N PRO A 420 12.04 20.34 16.48
CA PRO A 420 10.72 19.75 16.40
C PRO A 420 9.66 20.80 16.10
N VAL A 421 8.71 20.46 15.25
CA VAL A 421 7.53 21.27 14.96
C VAL A 421 6.36 20.76 15.81
N ALA A 422 5.69 21.67 16.51
CA ALA A 422 4.47 21.34 17.23
C ALA A 422 3.27 21.37 16.27
N ASP A 423 2.42 20.37 16.40
CA ASP A 423 1.16 20.22 15.65
C ASP A 423 0.14 19.47 16.52
N ASN A 424 -1.13 19.49 16.14
CA ASN A 424 -2.20 18.74 16.82
C ASN A 424 -2.14 17.22 16.53
N THR A 425 -1.32 16.83 15.58
CA THR A 425 -1.09 15.43 15.18
C THR A 425 0.40 15.08 15.25
N PRO A 426 0.76 13.79 15.22
CA PRO A 426 2.15 13.39 15.06
C PRO A 426 2.78 13.97 13.80
N VAL A 427 4.01 14.49 13.91
CA VAL A 427 4.76 15.09 12.80
C VAL A 427 5.94 14.23 12.44
N VAL A 428 6.11 14.03 11.13
CA VAL A 428 7.29 13.44 10.49
C VAL A 428 7.92 14.44 9.54
N TYR A 429 9.13 14.15 9.04
CA TYR A 429 9.87 15.08 8.17
C TYR A 429 10.23 14.43 6.85
N ASN A 430 10.27 15.25 5.80
CA ASN A 430 10.68 14.85 4.48
C ASN A 430 11.86 15.71 4.01
N LEU A 431 12.83 15.08 3.35
CA LEU A 431 14.00 15.75 2.75
C LEU A 431 13.82 15.86 1.25
N TYR A 432 13.97 17.06 0.74
CA TYR A 432 13.92 17.36 -0.67
C TYR A 432 15.23 17.95 -1.17
N ARG A 433 15.57 17.64 -2.42
CA ARG A 433 16.52 18.40 -3.23
C ARG A 433 15.72 19.33 -4.15
N LEU A 434 16.07 20.61 -4.14
CA LEU A 434 15.43 21.61 -4.98
C LEU A 434 16.25 21.79 -6.27
N THR A 435 15.58 21.80 -7.41
CA THR A 435 16.17 21.97 -8.73
C THR A 435 15.33 22.93 -9.55
N GLU A 436 15.85 23.37 -10.71
CA GLU A 436 15.08 24.19 -11.67
C GLU A 436 13.83 23.47 -12.17
N GLN A 437 13.85 22.13 -12.25
CA GLN A 437 12.72 21.31 -12.68
C GLN A 437 11.71 21.04 -11.55
N GLY A 438 12.00 21.47 -10.33
CA GLY A 438 11.16 21.30 -9.16
C GLY A 438 11.84 20.60 -7.97
N ALA A 439 11.06 20.23 -6.98
CA ALA A 439 11.54 19.55 -5.79
C ALA A 439 11.54 18.02 -6.00
N GLN A 440 12.67 17.40 -5.70
CA GLN A 440 12.85 15.96 -5.74
C GLN A 440 12.86 15.41 -4.31
N LEU A 441 11.90 14.54 -3.97
CA LEU A 441 11.88 13.83 -2.69
C LEU A 441 13.07 12.85 -2.60
N LEU A 442 13.84 12.91 -1.52
CA LEU A 442 15.01 12.07 -1.29
C LEU A 442 14.78 11.06 -0.15
N ALA A 443 14.16 11.52 0.94
CA ALA A 443 13.81 10.70 2.09
C ALA A 443 12.49 11.22 2.67
N HIS A 444 11.71 10.33 3.26
CA HIS A 444 10.38 10.66 3.78
C HIS A 444 10.09 9.92 5.08
N HIS A 445 9.06 10.39 5.80
CA HIS A 445 8.62 9.85 7.11
C HIS A 445 9.77 9.77 8.12
N LEU A 446 10.74 10.69 8.04
CA LEU A 446 11.85 10.77 8.96
C LEU A 446 11.31 11.10 10.36
N ARG A 447 11.63 10.26 11.32
CA ARG A 447 11.30 10.45 12.72
C ARG A 447 12.53 10.97 13.48
N GLY A 448 12.34 11.86 14.42
CA GLY A 448 13.47 12.51 15.14
C GLY A 448 13.83 13.86 14.54
N THR A 449 15.02 14.36 14.90
CA THR A 449 15.46 15.74 14.63
C THR A 449 16.75 15.83 13.82
N HIS A 450 17.20 14.74 13.25
CA HIS A 450 18.39 14.70 12.39
C HIS A 450 18.30 13.58 11.35
N PHE A 451 19.02 13.75 10.25
CA PHE A 451 19.15 12.75 9.20
C PHE A 451 20.46 12.94 8.44
N ASP A 452 21.17 11.84 8.22
CA ASP A 452 22.41 11.81 7.45
C ASP A 452 22.14 11.30 6.04
N TYR A 453 22.43 12.13 5.03
CA TYR A 453 22.24 11.82 3.62
C TYR A 453 23.56 11.80 2.89
N THR A 454 23.90 10.67 2.25
CA THR A 454 25.07 10.54 1.39
C THR A 454 24.64 10.55 -0.07
N PRO A 455 24.89 11.63 -0.81
CA PRO A 455 24.50 11.71 -2.21
C PRO A 455 25.35 10.77 -3.09
N ALA A 456 24.77 10.26 -4.16
CA ALA A 456 25.45 9.36 -5.10
C ALA A 456 26.65 10.01 -5.82
N LEU A 457 26.68 11.33 -5.93
CA LEU A 457 27.74 12.10 -6.59
C LEU A 457 28.21 13.22 -5.65
N PRO A 458 29.53 13.42 -5.47
CA PRO A 458 30.08 14.45 -4.58
C PRO A 458 29.61 15.89 -4.89
N ARG A 459 29.39 16.22 -6.16
CA ARG A 459 28.88 17.54 -6.57
C ARG A 459 27.53 17.88 -5.94
N LEU A 460 26.70 16.88 -5.63
CA LEU A 460 25.38 17.07 -5.03
C LEU A 460 25.48 17.53 -3.55
N LEU A 461 26.65 17.46 -2.91
CA LEU A 461 26.85 18.02 -1.57
C LEU A 461 26.58 19.53 -1.47
N HIS A 462 26.66 20.24 -2.59
CA HIS A 462 26.48 21.69 -2.68
C HIS A 462 25.13 22.08 -3.31
N ASP A 463 24.26 21.13 -3.57
CA ASP A 463 22.91 21.41 -4.09
C ASP A 463 22.03 22.11 -3.03
N THR A 464 20.92 22.66 -3.47
CA THR A 464 19.93 23.25 -2.56
C THR A 464 19.00 22.15 -2.03
N TYR A 465 18.85 22.13 -0.71
CA TYR A 465 17.99 21.16 -0.02
C TYR A 465 16.91 21.87 0.77
N ALA A 466 15.88 21.13 1.18
CA ALA A 466 14.85 21.57 2.12
C ALA A 466 14.39 20.41 3.00
N VAL A 467 14.20 20.68 4.27
CA VAL A 467 13.49 19.80 5.20
C VAL A 467 12.11 20.40 5.42
N VAL A 468 11.08 19.60 5.22
CA VAL A 468 9.67 19.98 5.47
C VAL A 468 9.07 19.11 6.55
N ALA A 469 8.16 19.66 7.33
CA ALA A 469 7.34 18.93 8.28
C ALA A 469 6.08 18.41 7.58
N MET A 470 5.62 17.23 7.94
CA MET A 470 4.40 16.63 7.44
C MET A 470 3.56 16.12 8.62
N ASP A 471 2.29 16.50 8.68
CA ASP A 471 1.34 16.05 9.68
C ASP A 471 0.86 14.61 9.41
N ALA A 472 0.06 14.06 10.31
CA ALA A 472 -0.47 12.71 10.16
C ALA A 472 -1.58 12.59 9.08
N TYR A 473 -2.12 13.70 8.58
CA TYR A 473 -3.01 13.71 7.41
C TYR A 473 -2.25 13.76 6.08
N GLY A 474 -0.92 13.96 6.11
CA GLY A 474 -0.05 14.04 4.94
C GLY A 474 0.08 15.45 4.36
N ASN A 475 -0.34 16.50 5.08
CA ASN A 475 -0.11 17.88 4.68
C ASN A 475 1.33 18.28 5.00
N GLU A 476 2.04 18.83 4.02
CA GLU A 476 3.43 19.24 4.16
C GLU A 476 3.54 20.75 4.35
N SER A 477 4.45 21.18 5.22
CA SER A 477 4.82 22.57 5.32
C SER A 477 5.34 23.12 4.00
N PRO A 478 5.19 24.43 3.70
CA PRO A 478 5.59 24.97 2.41
C PRO A 478 7.05 24.71 2.05
N LEU A 479 7.30 24.24 0.83
CA LEU A 479 8.65 24.16 0.25
C LEU A 479 9.18 25.55 -0.05
N PRO A 480 10.44 25.86 0.29
CA PRO A 480 11.07 27.12 -0.12
C PRO A 480 11.23 27.16 -1.64
N LYS A 481 11.21 28.35 -2.22
CA LYS A 481 11.50 28.53 -3.65
C LYS A 481 12.96 28.17 -3.92
N TYR A 482 13.21 27.48 -5.04
CA TYR A 482 14.56 27.23 -5.51
C TYR A 482 15.28 28.55 -5.74
N GLN A 483 16.48 28.68 -5.18
CA GLN A 483 17.40 29.80 -5.47
C GLN A 483 18.68 29.17 -6.01
N PRO A 484 19.01 29.42 -7.30
CA PRO A 484 20.29 28.95 -7.85
C PRO A 484 21.44 29.57 -7.06
N HIS A 485 22.39 28.74 -6.66
CA HIS A 485 23.65 29.25 -6.09
C HIS A 485 24.31 30.12 -7.14
N ALA A 486 24.66 31.37 -6.78
CA ALA A 486 25.54 32.17 -7.62
C ALA A 486 26.81 31.36 -7.88
N PRO A 487 27.29 31.29 -9.15
CA PRO A 487 28.51 30.53 -9.42
C PRO A 487 29.62 31.12 -8.54
N SER A 488 30.20 30.26 -7.69
CA SER A 488 31.40 30.65 -6.92
C SER A 488 32.46 31.03 -7.92
N THR A 489 32.78 32.31 -7.99
CA THR A 489 33.87 32.82 -8.82
C THR A 489 35.12 32.05 -8.41
N PRO A 490 35.83 31.37 -9.33
CA PRO A 490 37.08 30.71 -8.94
C PRO A 490 38.01 31.83 -8.46
N HIS A 491 38.43 31.77 -7.21
CA HIS A 491 39.56 32.57 -6.75
C HIS A 491 40.75 32.12 -7.60
N LEU A 492 41.06 32.87 -8.68
CA LEU A 492 42.33 32.79 -9.36
C LEU A 492 43.40 33.12 -8.33
N LEU A 493 44.02 32.05 -7.79
CA LEU A 493 45.24 32.18 -7.01
C LEU A 493 46.21 33.04 -7.82
N GLY A 494 46.48 34.26 -7.34
CA GLY A 494 47.34 35.22 -8.00
C GLY A 494 48.69 34.59 -8.36
N LEU A 495 49.00 34.61 -9.63
CA LEU A 495 50.38 34.42 -10.10
C LEU A 495 51.23 35.56 -9.52
N PRO A 496 52.42 35.28 -8.94
CA PRO A 496 53.29 36.34 -8.45
C PRO A 496 53.76 37.23 -9.62
N SER A 497 53.54 38.53 -9.48
CA SER A 497 53.96 39.53 -10.45
C SER A 497 55.50 39.44 -10.61
N ALA A 498 55.91 39.23 -11.87
CA ALA A 498 57.35 39.28 -12.27
C ALA A 498 57.84 40.72 -12.07
N VAL A 499 58.83 40.85 -11.18
CA VAL A 499 59.57 42.08 -10.94
C VAL A 499 60.35 42.46 -12.20
N ALA A 500 59.92 43.55 -12.83
CA ALA A 500 60.68 44.17 -13.92
C ALA A 500 61.97 44.78 -13.36
N ARG A 501 63.10 44.21 -13.70
CA ARG A 501 64.43 44.86 -13.50
C ARG A 501 64.67 45.85 -14.59
N SER A 502 64.66 47.13 -14.24
CA SER A 502 65.19 48.18 -15.07
C SER A 502 66.75 48.09 -15.18
N ARG A 503 67.28 48.04 -16.37
CA ARG A 503 68.69 48.33 -16.66
C ARG A 503 68.78 49.74 -17.14
N LYS A 504 69.72 50.45 -16.48
CA LYS A 504 70.36 51.63 -17.09
C LYS A 504 71.14 51.23 -18.33
#